data_8b6f227986222f55128c446b84fc63c6
#
_entry.id   8b6f227986222f55128c446b84fc63c6
#
_cell.length_a   1.000
_cell.length_b   1.000
_cell.length_c   1.000
_cell.angle_alpha   90.00
_cell.angle_beta   90.00
_cell.angle_gamma   90.00
#
_symmetry.space_group_name_H-M   'P 1'
#
loop_
_entity.id
_entity.type
_entity.pdbx_description
1 polymer ?
#
loop_
_entity_poly.entity_id
_entity_poly.type
_entity_poly.pdbx_seq_one_letter_code
_entity_poly.pdbx_strand_id
1 'polypeptide(L)'
;MALAISLFTLTLPTQTLAETNRQAYNNKMTLLQVLLDGAKERASDTGDLETLCMLMSIGNDVTSRYSQLNPEDLQVKDRLGAMRNDLSLCLALLDEPRSL
;
A
#
# COMPACT_ATOMS: atom_id res chain seq x y z
N MET A 1 -0.75 48.36 -9.02
CA MET A 1 0.49 47.74 -9.24
C MET A 1 0.63 46.36 -8.65
N ALA A 2 0.39 46.19 -7.42
CA ALA A 2 0.58 44.89 -6.80
C ALA A 2 -0.59 43.94 -7.01
N LEU A 3 -1.45 44.28 -7.91
CA LEU A 3 -2.69 43.53 -8.05
C LEU A 3 -2.51 42.14 -8.64
N ALA A 4 -1.51 42.00 -9.46
CA ALA A 4 -1.35 40.72 -10.16
C ALA A 4 -0.97 39.60 -9.22
N ILE A 5 -0.45 39.92 -8.08
CA ILE A 5 0.09 38.90 -7.17
C ILE A 5 -1.01 38.05 -6.57
N SER A 6 -2.11 38.66 -6.22
CA SER A 6 -3.18 37.93 -5.55
C SER A 6 -3.85 36.88 -6.44
N LEU A 7 -3.64 36.99 -7.73
CA LEU A 7 -4.30 36.07 -8.65
C LEU A 7 -3.68 34.70 -8.67
N PHE A 8 -2.44 34.59 -8.29
CA PHE A 8 -1.76 33.31 -8.34
C PHE A 8 -2.33 32.31 -7.39
N THR A 9 -2.72 32.77 -6.23
CA THR A 9 -3.22 31.82 -5.24
C THR A 9 -4.55 31.24 -5.65
N LEU A 10 -5.23 31.89 -6.58
CA LEU A 10 -6.53 31.39 -7.00
C LEU A 10 -6.45 30.37 -8.11
N THR A 11 -5.28 30.19 -8.67
CA THR A 11 -5.12 29.31 -9.79
C THR A 11 -4.59 27.94 -9.38
N LEU A 12 -4.51 27.67 -8.10
CA LEU A 12 -4.09 26.37 -7.64
C LEU A 12 -5.05 25.31 -8.13
N PRO A 13 -4.51 24.18 -8.58
CA PRO A 13 -5.38 23.13 -9.07
C PRO A 13 -6.32 22.67 -7.98
N THR A 14 -7.55 22.49 -8.36
CA THR A 14 -8.56 22.01 -7.46
C THR A 14 -8.56 20.50 -7.48
N GLN A 15 -7.52 19.90 -6.97
CA GLN A 15 -7.53 18.47 -6.81
C GLN A 15 -8.49 18.13 -5.68
N THR A 16 -9.34 17.15 -5.92
CA THR A 16 -10.20 16.67 -4.87
C THR A 16 -9.35 15.96 -3.83
N LEU A 17 -9.85 15.93 -2.62
CA LEU A 17 -9.16 15.21 -1.54
C LEU A 17 -8.97 13.74 -1.90
N ALA A 18 -9.94 13.16 -2.60
CA ALA A 18 -9.87 11.77 -3.02
C ALA A 18 -8.71 11.53 -3.99
N GLU A 19 -8.50 12.43 -4.95
CA GLU A 19 -7.39 12.31 -5.88
C GLU A 19 -6.06 12.41 -5.18
N THR A 20 -5.94 13.36 -4.24
CA THR A 20 -4.72 13.50 -3.45
C THR A 20 -4.44 12.26 -2.63
N ASN A 21 -5.48 11.71 -2.00
CA ASN A 21 -5.35 10.49 -1.22
C ASN A 21 -4.96 9.31 -2.09
N ARG A 22 -5.53 9.20 -3.28
CA ARG A 22 -5.21 8.11 -4.21
C ARG A 22 -3.76 8.20 -4.65
N GLN A 23 -3.28 9.39 -4.95
CA GLN A 23 -1.90 9.57 -5.38
C GLN A 23 -0.93 9.22 -4.25
N ALA A 24 -1.21 9.67 -3.05
CA ALA A 24 -0.38 9.34 -1.89
C ALA A 24 -0.36 7.84 -1.64
N TYR A 25 -1.51 7.20 -1.74
CA TYR A 25 -1.62 5.76 -1.59
C TYR A 25 -0.79 5.04 -2.66
N ASN A 26 -0.94 5.43 -3.92
CA ASN A 26 -0.19 4.81 -5.01
C ASN A 26 1.32 4.94 -4.83
N ASN A 27 1.77 6.10 -4.35
CA ASN A 27 3.19 6.33 -4.11
C ASN A 27 3.73 5.39 -3.02
N LYS A 28 2.96 5.23 -1.95
CA LYS A 28 3.34 4.31 -0.87
C LYS A 28 3.40 2.88 -1.36
N MET A 29 2.41 2.48 -2.16
CA MET A 29 2.37 1.12 -2.67
C MET A 29 3.48 0.84 -3.68
N THR A 30 3.87 1.84 -4.47
CA THR A 30 5.00 1.69 -5.39
C THR A 30 6.29 1.42 -4.63
N LEU A 31 6.52 2.19 -3.57
CA LEU A 31 7.69 1.98 -2.74
C LEU A 31 7.65 0.62 -2.06
N LEU A 32 6.50 0.28 -1.51
CA LEU A 32 6.33 -1.00 -0.82
C LEU A 32 6.52 -2.18 -1.78
N GLN A 33 6.11 -2.03 -3.03
CA GLN A 33 6.28 -3.10 -4.02
C GLN A 33 7.76 -3.43 -4.25
N VAL A 34 8.61 -2.40 -4.27
CA VAL A 34 10.05 -2.62 -4.40
C VAL A 34 10.57 -3.45 -3.23
N LEU A 35 10.13 -3.12 -2.02
CA LEU A 35 10.53 -3.85 -0.81
C LEU A 35 9.99 -5.28 -0.83
N LEU A 36 8.76 -5.45 -1.28
CA LEU A 36 8.14 -6.77 -1.37
C LEU A 36 8.87 -7.67 -2.36
N ASP A 37 9.27 -7.12 -3.51
CA ASP A 37 9.99 -7.90 -4.49
C ASP A 37 11.31 -8.41 -3.93
N GLY A 38 12.04 -7.55 -3.22
CA GLY A 38 13.27 -7.97 -2.56
C GLY A 38 13.03 -8.99 -1.46
N ALA A 39 11.95 -8.85 -0.71
CA ALA A 39 11.62 -9.78 0.35
C ALA A 39 11.21 -11.15 -0.20
N LYS A 40 10.54 -11.18 -1.35
CA LYS A 40 10.18 -12.44 -2.01
C LYS A 40 11.43 -13.20 -2.45
N GLU A 41 12.38 -12.48 -3.02
CA GLU A 41 13.66 -13.06 -3.40
C GLU A 41 14.37 -13.65 -2.19
N ARG A 42 14.43 -12.89 -1.11
CA ARG A 42 15.09 -13.36 0.10
C ARG A 42 14.37 -14.56 0.69
N ALA A 43 13.04 -14.56 0.70
CA ALA A 43 12.28 -15.69 1.20
C ALA A 43 12.57 -16.95 0.38
N SER A 44 12.69 -16.80 -0.94
CA SER A 44 13.02 -17.89 -1.83
C SER A 44 14.44 -18.43 -1.57
N ASP A 45 15.39 -17.54 -1.34
CA ASP A 45 16.78 -17.93 -1.21
C ASP A 45 17.14 -18.42 0.20
N THR A 46 16.58 -17.81 1.22
CA THR A 46 16.98 -18.05 2.60
C THR A 46 15.86 -18.60 3.48
N GLY A 47 14.64 -18.61 2.99
CA GLY A 47 13.48 -19.00 3.79
C GLY A 47 13.00 -17.93 4.76
N ASP A 48 13.42 -16.70 4.58
CA ASP A 48 13.02 -15.60 5.47
C ASP A 48 11.59 -15.15 5.18
N LEU A 49 10.64 -15.89 5.73
CA LEU A 49 9.22 -15.56 5.59
C LEU A 49 8.78 -14.44 6.51
N GLU A 50 9.50 -14.22 7.60
CA GLU A 50 9.11 -13.20 8.58
C GLU A 50 9.11 -11.81 7.96
N THR A 51 10.17 -11.44 7.27
CA THR A 51 10.26 -10.14 6.60
C THR A 51 9.17 -10.00 5.55
N LEU A 52 8.96 -11.05 4.76
CA LEU A 52 7.94 -11.01 3.73
C LEU A 52 6.53 -10.81 4.32
N CYS A 53 6.18 -11.59 5.34
CA CYS A 53 4.88 -11.46 5.99
C CYS A 53 4.72 -10.09 6.65
N MET A 54 5.78 -9.55 7.24
CA MET A 54 5.75 -8.22 7.84
C MET A 54 5.44 -7.15 6.80
N LEU A 55 6.10 -7.20 5.65
CA LEU A 55 5.87 -6.23 4.59
C LEU A 55 4.47 -6.37 4.01
N MET A 56 3.97 -7.60 3.88
CA MET A 56 2.60 -7.82 3.46
C MET A 56 1.61 -7.24 4.46
N SER A 57 1.90 -7.35 5.74
CA SER A 57 1.06 -6.78 6.79
C SER A 57 1.01 -5.26 6.69
N ILE A 58 2.15 -4.63 6.42
CA ILE A 58 2.21 -3.18 6.22
C ILE A 58 1.36 -2.77 5.03
N GLY A 59 1.48 -3.50 3.92
CA GLY A 59 0.68 -3.22 2.73
C GLY A 59 -0.82 -3.35 2.99
N ASN A 60 -1.21 -4.37 3.74
CA ASN A 60 -2.60 -4.55 4.14
C ASN A 60 -3.10 -3.38 4.98
N ASP A 61 -2.29 -2.93 5.93
CA ASP A 61 -2.66 -1.82 6.79
C ASP A 61 -2.83 -0.53 6.00
N VAL A 62 -1.88 -0.21 5.15
CA VAL A 62 -1.95 0.99 4.30
C VAL A 62 -3.18 0.94 3.39
N THR A 63 -3.43 -0.20 2.78
CA THR A 63 -4.55 -0.36 1.85
C THR A 63 -5.89 -0.32 2.59
N SER A 64 -5.95 -0.92 3.77
CA SER A 64 -7.15 -0.90 4.59
C SER A 64 -7.52 0.52 5.00
N ARG A 65 -6.55 1.31 5.43
CA ARG A 65 -6.78 2.70 5.82
C ARG A 65 -7.25 3.54 4.66
N TYR A 66 -6.63 3.38 3.52
CA TYR A 66 -7.06 4.09 2.32
C TYR A 66 -8.51 3.70 1.96
N SER A 67 -8.81 2.42 1.99
CA SER A 67 -10.14 1.92 1.64
C SER A 67 -11.21 2.44 2.59
N GLN A 68 -10.91 2.54 3.89
CA GLN A 68 -11.84 3.08 4.86
C GLN A 68 -12.15 4.55 4.59
N LEU A 69 -11.18 5.32 4.14
CA LEU A 69 -11.34 6.72 3.83
C LEU A 69 -11.96 6.94 2.46
N ASN A 70 -11.89 5.96 1.59
CA ASN A 70 -12.37 6.05 0.22
C ASN A 70 -13.20 4.82 -0.15
N PRO A 71 -14.36 4.64 0.50
CA PRO A 71 -15.14 3.42 0.33
C PRO A 71 -15.71 3.22 -1.08
N GLU A 72 -15.72 4.26 -1.90
CA GLU A 72 -16.20 4.17 -3.27
C GLU A 72 -15.14 3.64 -4.22
N ASP A 73 -13.91 3.49 -3.76
CA ASP A 73 -12.84 2.96 -4.61
C ASP A 73 -12.86 1.43 -4.60
N LEU A 74 -13.69 0.89 -5.48
CA LEU A 74 -13.93 -0.55 -5.53
C LEU A 74 -12.70 -1.33 -5.99
N GLN A 75 -11.88 -0.74 -6.83
CA GLN A 75 -10.67 -1.39 -7.31
C GLN A 75 -9.70 -1.67 -6.17
N VAL A 76 -9.54 -0.70 -5.27
CA VAL A 76 -8.67 -0.88 -4.11
C VAL A 76 -9.29 -1.84 -3.11
N LYS A 77 -10.61 -1.84 -2.98
CA LYS A 77 -11.31 -2.81 -2.14
C LYS A 77 -11.03 -4.23 -2.57
N ASP A 78 -11.10 -4.49 -3.87
CA ASP A 78 -10.81 -5.81 -4.42
C ASP A 78 -9.35 -6.19 -4.17
N ARG A 79 -8.45 -5.22 -4.36
CA ARG A 79 -7.03 -5.43 -4.09
C ARG A 79 -6.81 -5.81 -2.63
N LEU A 80 -7.48 -5.12 -1.72
CA LEU A 80 -7.36 -5.42 -0.30
C LEU A 80 -7.78 -6.85 0.02
N GLY A 81 -8.85 -7.32 -0.61
CA GLY A 81 -9.29 -8.71 -0.43
C GLY A 81 -8.21 -9.70 -0.84
N ALA A 82 -7.60 -9.49 -2.00
CA ALA A 82 -6.53 -10.34 -2.48
C ALA A 82 -5.31 -10.27 -1.57
N MET A 83 -4.95 -9.07 -1.11
CA MET A 83 -3.80 -8.88 -0.23
C MET A 83 -4.00 -9.55 1.13
N ARG A 84 -5.22 -9.50 1.65
CA ARG A 84 -5.55 -10.19 2.90
C ARG A 84 -5.39 -11.70 2.76
N ASN A 85 -5.81 -12.22 1.62
CA ASN A 85 -5.67 -13.63 1.34
C ASN A 85 -4.21 -14.04 1.28
N ASP A 86 -3.40 -13.25 0.58
CA ASP A 86 -1.96 -13.49 0.47
C ASP A 86 -1.28 -13.44 1.84
N LEU A 87 -1.66 -12.47 2.67
CA LEU A 87 -1.11 -12.36 4.02
C LEU A 87 -1.47 -13.57 4.86
N SER A 88 -2.73 -14.03 4.77
CA SER A 88 -3.16 -15.21 5.51
C SER A 88 -2.35 -16.44 5.13
N LEU A 89 -2.05 -16.60 3.85
CA LEU A 89 -1.21 -17.70 3.39
C LEU A 89 0.21 -17.58 3.92
N CYS A 90 0.76 -16.37 3.89
CA CYS A 90 2.10 -16.13 4.41
C CYS A 90 2.19 -16.47 5.88
N LEU A 91 1.22 -16.01 6.67
CA LEU A 91 1.18 -16.28 8.10
C LEU A 91 0.99 -17.76 8.41
N ALA A 92 0.19 -18.44 7.60
CA ALA A 92 0.01 -19.89 7.76
C ALA A 92 1.32 -20.64 7.54
N LEU A 93 2.09 -20.24 6.53
CA LEU A 93 3.39 -20.83 6.28
C LEU A 93 4.38 -20.55 7.40
N LEU A 94 4.29 -19.36 7.99
CA LEU A 94 5.17 -18.97 9.08
C LEU A 94 4.90 -19.78 10.34
N ASP A 95 3.62 -20.08 10.59
CA ASP A 95 3.21 -20.86 11.75
C ASP A 95 3.36 -22.36 11.56
N GLU A 96 3.62 -22.81 10.35
CA GLU A 96 3.75 -24.22 10.08
C GLU A 96 4.92 -24.79 10.87
N PRO A 97 4.70 -25.87 11.64
CA PRO A 97 5.80 -26.48 12.36
C PRO A 97 6.79 -27.05 11.35
N ARG A 98 7.97 -26.49 11.36
CA ARG A 98 9.01 -27.00 10.48
C ARG A 98 9.54 -28.28 11.07
N SER A 99 9.43 -29.32 10.31
CA SER A 99 10.05 -30.56 10.71
C SER A 99 11.56 -30.36 10.57
N LEU A 100 12.21 -30.40 11.65
CA LEU A 100 13.67 -30.21 11.69
C LEU A 100 14.43 -31.55 11.73
#